data_bfe008308bd2db4721456020de2564db
#
_entry.id   bfe008308bd2db4721456020de2564db
#
_cell.length_a   1.000
_cell.length_b   1.000
_cell.length_c   1.000
_cell.angle_alpha   90.00
_cell.angle_beta   90.00
_cell.angle_gamma   90.00
#
_symmetry.space_group_name_H-M   'P 1'
#
loop_
_entity.id
_entity.type
_entity.pdbx_description
1 polymer ?
#
loop_
_entity_poly.entity_id
_entity_poly.type
_entity_poly.pdbx_seq_one_letter_code
_entity_poly.pdbx_strand_id
1 'polypeptide(L)'
;MIALPASLSGRVVPQALLDSARVAREAWRDGSLAARRGDLAIARAHLRRAMEAWPAQPAYALGYATIAARSLDTAGVVEALQLLADLGGGNDLSTSVDLAPLRDAPVVRPAAGRIAANALPIAGSRVAFEVEEADFWPEGLAHDPKTGAWYLGSVRHGKIIRVQPGGATDVLVHSRQDGLWGVFGMRVDTAANTLWVTSAAIPQMAGFTVADSGRSGIFAFDLSTGRLRGRWLLPERSGDHLLGDLVLTADGDVYATDSYAPVIWRLRRGGDRIEEFLRHPLFRSLQGPALDERERTLFVADYSHGILAVDLVTRHVRELPAPPRSTALGIDGLAWRDGSLLAIQNGITPARVVRVRLDPGRTRITGIDVLDRQPELGDEPTMGLVYDGTFFYVGNSQWEKYDQAGRLKDDARLVGPRILALPLR
;
A
#
# COMPACT_ATOMS: atom_id res chain seq x y z
N MET A 1 34.66 -25.98 -29.50
CA MET A 1 34.41 -24.53 -29.25
C MET A 1 32.92 -24.37 -29.15
N ILE A 2 32.37 -24.39 -27.92
CA ILE A 2 30.94 -24.21 -27.66
C ILE A 2 30.80 -22.73 -27.32
N ALA A 3 30.09 -21.99 -28.17
CA ALA A 3 29.82 -20.58 -27.98
C ALA A 3 28.89 -20.42 -26.75
N LEU A 4 29.32 -19.67 -25.74
CA LEU A 4 28.49 -19.19 -24.65
C LEU A 4 27.43 -18.21 -25.21
N PRO A 5 26.16 -18.31 -24.81
CA PRO A 5 25.16 -17.35 -25.24
C PRO A 5 25.46 -15.97 -24.65
N ALA A 6 25.28 -14.96 -25.48
CA ALA A 6 25.48 -13.55 -25.17
C ALA A 6 24.74 -13.12 -23.90
N SER A 7 25.41 -12.34 -23.09
CA SER A 7 24.89 -11.65 -21.91
C SER A 7 23.51 -11.04 -22.17
N LEU A 8 22.54 -11.39 -21.32
CA LEU A 8 21.30 -10.68 -21.17
C LEU A 8 21.63 -9.23 -20.75
N SER A 9 21.69 -8.34 -21.73
CA SER A 9 21.73 -6.90 -21.48
C SER A 9 20.45 -6.51 -20.78
N GLY A 10 20.50 -6.31 -19.46
CA GLY A 10 19.44 -5.69 -18.70
C GLY A 10 19.07 -4.38 -19.38
N ARG A 11 17.82 -4.24 -19.86
CA ARG A 11 17.31 -2.97 -20.35
C ARG A 11 17.39 -1.97 -19.20
N VAL A 12 18.16 -0.92 -19.44
CA VAL A 12 18.45 0.16 -18.50
C VAL A 12 17.14 0.74 -17.97
N VAL A 13 16.96 0.72 -16.66
CA VAL A 13 15.94 1.53 -15.95
C VAL A 13 16.06 2.95 -16.50
N PRO A 14 14.96 3.67 -16.82
CA PRO A 14 15.07 5.07 -17.20
C PRO A 14 15.77 5.84 -16.09
N GLN A 15 17.06 6.11 -16.25
CA GLN A 15 17.88 6.80 -15.25
C GLN A 15 17.25 8.14 -14.85
N ALA A 16 16.58 8.80 -15.82
CA ALA A 16 15.83 10.03 -15.59
C ALA A 16 14.75 9.91 -14.50
N LEU A 17 14.04 8.76 -14.40
CA LEU A 17 13.02 8.55 -13.38
C LEU A 17 13.64 8.46 -11.97
N LEU A 18 14.69 7.64 -11.84
CA LEU A 18 15.42 7.51 -10.57
C LEU A 18 16.04 8.84 -10.15
N ASP A 19 16.57 9.61 -11.11
CA ASP A 19 17.14 10.92 -10.85
C ASP A 19 16.08 11.93 -10.42
N SER A 20 14.91 11.97 -11.07
CA SER A 20 13.81 12.86 -10.69
C SER A 20 13.30 12.56 -9.28
N ALA A 21 13.06 11.29 -8.96
CA ALA A 21 12.62 10.88 -7.62
C ALA A 21 13.68 11.19 -6.54
N ARG A 22 14.96 11.03 -6.85
CA ARG A 22 16.07 11.40 -5.95
C ARG A 22 16.12 12.91 -5.73
N VAL A 23 16.09 13.68 -6.80
CA VAL A 23 16.09 15.16 -6.75
C VAL A 23 14.92 15.68 -5.92
N ALA A 24 13.73 15.12 -6.11
CA ALA A 24 12.56 15.52 -5.35
C ALA A 24 12.70 15.25 -3.85
N ARG A 25 13.19 14.05 -3.47
CA ARG A 25 13.40 13.70 -2.05
C ARG A 25 14.46 14.55 -1.38
N GLU A 26 15.60 14.81 -2.07
CA GLU A 26 16.65 15.69 -1.57
C GLU A 26 16.13 17.13 -1.37
N ALA A 27 15.44 17.65 -2.37
CA ALA A 27 14.84 18.98 -2.31
C ALA A 27 13.77 19.07 -1.20
N TRP A 28 12.92 18.05 -1.05
CA TRP A 28 11.94 18.00 0.05
C TRP A 28 12.60 18.05 1.42
N ARG A 29 13.64 17.22 1.64
CA ARG A 29 14.40 17.20 2.89
C ARG A 29 15.02 18.54 3.20
N ASP A 30 15.72 19.13 2.23
CA ASP A 30 16.46 20.39 2.41
C ASP A 30 15.49 21.56 2.62
N GLY A 31 14.36 21.59 1.88
CA GLY A 31 13.29 22.56 2.07
C GLY A 31 12.61 22.44 3.43
N SER A 32 12.35 21.23 3.89
CA SER A 32 11.77 20.99 5.22
C SER A 32 12.71 21.40 6.35
N LEU A 33 14.01 21.21 6.18
CA LEU A 33 15.02 21.68 7.15
C LEU A 33 15.08 23.21 7.19
N ALA A 34 15.07 23.89 6.03
CA ALA A 34 15.05 25.34 5.93
C ALA A 34 13.77 25.93 6.55
N ALA A 35 12.60 25.31 6.30
CA ALA A 35 11.33 25.72 6.89
C ALA A 35 11.34 25.69 8.42
N ARG A 36 11.94 24.65 9.02
CA ARG A 36 12.10 24.54 10.48
C ARG A 36 13.02 25.60 11.08
N ARG A 37 14.00 26.13 10.31
CA ARG A 37 14.90 27.22 10.71
C ARG A 37 14.29 28.60 10.50
N GLY A 38 13.13 28.68 9.82
CA GLY A 38 12.50 29.96 9.47
C GLY A 38 13.03 30.57 8.16
N ASP A 39 13.90 29.89 7.41
CA ASP A 39 14.50 30.34 6.16
C ASP A 39 13.50 30.17 5.00
N LEU A 40 12.43 30.97 5.00
CA LEU A 40 11.29 30.81 4.10
C LEU A 40 11.67 30.87 2.61
N ALA A 41 12.62 31.77 2.24
CA ALA A 41 13.06 31.91 0.85
C ALA A 41 13.75 30.63 0.34
N ILE A 42 14.63 30.02 1.14
CA ILE A 42 15.34 28.79 0.85
C ILE A 42 14.36 27.63 0.85
N ALA A 43 13.48 27.55 1.86
CA ALA A 43 12.45 26.51 1.96
C ALA A 43 11.55 26.52 0.72
N ARG A 44 11.09 27.70 0.28
CA ARG A 44 10.22 27.85 -0.89
C ARG A 44 10.91 27.35 -2.17
N ALA A 45 12.16 27.74 -2.40
CA ALA A 45 12.90 27.30 -3.59
C ALA A 45 13.06 25.79 -3.64
N HIS A 46 13.41 25.15 -2.52
CA HIS A 46 13.58 23.70 -2.44
C HIS A 46 12.25 22.95 -2.54
N LEU A 47 11.18 23.37 -1.84
CA LEU A 47 9.88 22.68 -1.89
C LEU A 47 9.23 22.83 -3.27
N ARG A 48 9.40 23.96 -3.96
CA ARG A 48 9.00 24.11 -5.35
C ARG A 48 9.73 23.13 -6.25
N ARG A 49 11.05 23.02 -6.10
CA ARG A 49 11.86 22.06 -6.85
C ARG A 49 11.42 20.61 -6.60
N ALA A 50 11.03 20.26 -5.36
CA ALA A 50 10.50 18.93 -5.05
C ALA A 50 9.20 18.66 -5.80
N MET A 51 8.25 19.59 -5.80
CA MET A 51 6.97 19.51 -6.51
C MET A 51 7.17 19.41 -8.04
N GLU A 52 8.07 20.21 -8.61
CA GLU A 52 8.38 20.20 -10.05
C GLU A 52 9.09 18.90 -10.47
N ALA A 53 10.00 18.36 -9.65
CA ALA A 53 10.72 17.13 -9.97
C ALA A 53 9.87 15.87 -9.84
N TRP A 54 8.86 15.88 -8.95
CA TRP A 54 7.95 14.75 -8.74
C TRP A 54 6.50 15.22 -8.53
N PRO A 55 5.84 15.73 -9.58
CA PRO A 55 4.53 16.38 -9.47
C PRO A 55 3.39 15.42 -9.11
N ALA A 56 3.60 14.10 -9.22
CA ALA A 56 2.62 13.10 -8.81
C ALA A 56 2.48 12.94 -7.28
N GLN A 57 3.37 13.58 -6.47
CA GLN A 57 3.34 13.45 -5.01
C GLN A 57 2.51 14.55 -4.35
N PRO A 58 1.32 14.25 -3.80
CA PRO A 58 0.43 15.25 -3.22
C PRO A 58 1.07 16.02 -2.05
N ALA A 59 1.88 15.34 -1.24
CA ALA A 59 2.56 15.96 -0.11
C ALA A 59 3.51 17.11 -0.54
N TYR A 60 4.14 17.00 -1.72
CA TYR A 60 5.02 18.07 -2.22
C TYR A 60 4.24 19.30 -2.64
N ALA A 61 3.08 19.11 -3.28
CA ALA A 61 2.19 20.19 -3.62
C ALA A 61 1.67 20.92 -2.35
N LEU A 62 1.19 20.16 -1.37
CA LEU A 62 0.71 20.72 -0.11
C LEU A 62 1.83 21.46 0.65
N GLY A 63 3.00 20.85 0.77
CA GLY A 63 4.15 21.47 1.45
C GLY A 63 4.64 22.75 0.77
N TYR A 64 4.64 22.77 -0.57
CA TYR A 64 4.99 24.01 -1.29
C TYR A 64 3.90 25.09 -1.10
N ALA A 65 2.60 24.72 -1.16
CA ALA A 65 1.50 25.67 -0.89
C ALA A 65 1.63 26.31 0.49
N THR A 66 1.94 25.52 1.51
CA THR A 66 2.14 25.96 2.89
C THR A 66 3.26 27.02 2.99
N ILE A 67 4.42 26.75 2.41
CA ILE A 67 5.56 27.67 2.49
C ILE A 67 5.37 28.92 1.59
N ALA A 68 4.69 28.77 0.46
CA ALA A 68 4.31 29.88 -0.40
C ALA A 68 3.35 30.84 0.33
N ALA A 69 2.37 30.32 1.07
CA ALA A 69 1.44 31.14 1.86
C ALA A 69 2.16 31.90 2.98
N ARG A 70 3.05 31.26 3.72
CA ARG A 70 3.89 31.92 4.73
C ARG A 70 4.79 33.01 4.14
N SER A 71 5.11 32.90 2.86
CA SER A 71 5.93 33.88 2.12
C SER A 71 5.08 34.93 1.38
N LEU A 72 3.75 34.89 1.53
CA LEU A 72 2.77 35.72 0.81
C LEU A 72 2.87 35.61 -0.72
N ASP A 73 3.33 34.43 -1.22
CA ASP A 73 3.42 34.10 -2.65
C ASP A 73 2.08 33.52 -3.13
N THR A 74 1.15 34.38 -3.49
CA THR A 74 -0.19 34.00 -3.93
C THR A 74 -0.15 33.13 -5.18
N ALA A 75 0.75 33.40 -6.13
CA ALA A 75 0.86 32.60 -7.36
C ALA A 75 1.32 31.19 -7.06
N GLY A 76 2.33 31.02 -6.18
CA GLY A 76 2.79 29.70 -5.74
C GLY A 76 1.71 28.90 -4.99
N VAL A 77 0.91 29.56 -4.16
CA VAL A 77 -0.24 28.90 -3.50
C VAL A 77 -1.24 28.39 -4.52
N VAL A 78 -1.63 29.22 -5.50
CA VAL A 78 -2.60 28.83 -6.53
C VAL A 78 -2.08 27.64 -7.36
N GLU A 79 -0.82 27.73 -7.83
CA GLU A 79 -0.17 26.65 -8.60
C GLU A 79 -0.20 25.32 -7.85
N ALA A 80 0.24 25.33 -6.59
CA ALA A 80 0.35 24.14 -5.78
C ALA A 80 -1.01 23.53 -5.39
N LEU A 81 -1.98 24.36 -5.00
CA LEU A 81 -3.32 23.88 -4.65
C LEU A 81 -4.10 23.39 -5.89
N GLN A 82 -3.90 23.96 -7.05
CA GLN A 82 -4.45 23.42 -8.30
C GLN A 82 -3.88 22.03 -8.60
N LEU A 83 -2.57 21.84 -8.43
CA LEU A 83 -1.96 20.52 -8.59
C LEU A 83 -2.51 19.52 -7.56
N LEU A 84 -2.56 19.91 -6.28
CA LEU A 84 -3.13 19.06 -5.22
C LEU A 84 -4.57 18.63 -5.54
N ALA A 85 -5.40 19.58 -6.01
CA ALA A 85 -6.78 19.30 -6.41
C ALA A 85 -6.86 18.30 -7.57
N ASP A 86 -6.01 18.45 -8.59
CA ASP A 86 -5.96 17.54 -9.75
C ASP A 86 -5.53 16.12 -9.37
N LEU A 87 -4.58 16.00 -8.43
CA LEU A 87 -4.15 14.71 -7.88
C LEU A 87 -5.24 14.04 -7.03
N GLY A 88 -6.34 14.75 -6.73
CA GLY A 88 -7.45 14.26 -5.94
C GLY A 88 -7.27 14.44 -4.43
N GLY A 89 -6.35 15.31 -3.99
CA GLY A 89 -6.20 15.65 -2.58
C GLY A 89 -7.43 16.40 -2.07
N GLY A 90 -7.95 15.97 -0.90
CA GLY A 90 -9.12 16.52 -0.20
C GLY A 90 -8.78 16.96 1.22
N ASN A 91 -7.56 17.48 1.42
CA ASN A 91 -7.09 17.95 2.71
C ASN A 91 -7.97 19.09 3.26
N ASP A 92 -8.28 19.06 4.54
CA ASP A 92 -8.95 20.19 5.19
C ASP A 92 -7.98 21.39 5.29
N LEU A 93 -8.19 22.36 4.41
CA LEU A 93 -7.40 23.60 4.40
C LEU A 93 -7.90 24.63 5.44
N SER A 94 -9.10 24.44 6.01
CA SER A 94 -9.73 25.42 6.90
C SER A 94 -8.99 25.57 8.23
N THR A 95 -8.39 24.49 8.72
CA THR A 95 -7.66 24.43 9.98
C THR A 95 -6.18 24.77 9.84
N SER A 96 -5.67 24.92 8.61
CA SER A 96 -4.25 25.20 8.38
C SER A 96 -3.88 26.62 8.77
N VAL A 97 -3.10 26.77 9.83
CA VAL A 97 -2.56 28.06 10.28
C VAL A 97 -1.62 28.65 9.24
N ASP A 98 -0.81 27.82 8.60
CA ASP A 98 0.17 28.27 7.59
C ASP A 98 -0.49 28.78 6.30
N LEU A 99 -1.65 28.24 5.91
CA LEU A 99 -2.40 28.70 4.74
C LEU A 99 -3.30 29.91 5.05
N ALA A 100 -3.56 30.20 6.31
CA ALA A 100 -4.47 31.28 6.74
C ALA A 100 -4.22 32.63 6.06
N PRO A 101 -2.97 33.09 5.80
CA PRO A 101 -2.72 34.40 5.19
C PRO A 101 -3.32 34.56 3.79
N LEU A 102 -3.45 33.48 3.03
CA LEU A 102 -3.90 33.51 1.61
C LEU A 102 -5.09 32.58 1.31
N ARG A 103 -5.49 31.74 2.27
CA ARG A 103 -6.58 30.76 2.07
C ARG A 103 -7.86 31.35 1.50
N ASP A 104 -8.25 32.52 1.98
CA ASP A 104 -9.51 33.18 1.62
C ASP A 104 -9.38 34.17 0.45
N ALA A 105 -8.17 34.30 -0.12
CA ALA A 105 -7.94 35.16 -1.27
C ALA A 105 -8.80 34.73 -2.48
N PRO A 106 -9.44 35.67 -3.20
CA PRO A 106 -10.36 35.33 -4.30
C PRO A 106 -9.76 34.39 -5.35
N VAL A 107 -8.46 34.52 -5.65
CA VAL A 107 -7.76 33.70 -6.64
C VAL A 107 -7.43 32.29 -6.14
N VAL A 108 -7.42 32.06 -4.82
CA VAL A 108 -7.17 30.76 -4.19
C VAL A 108 -8.46 29.93 -4.04
N ARG A 109 -9.60 30.59 -3.83
CA ARG A 109 -10.91 29.94 -3.60
C ARG A 109 -11.27 28.85 -4.61
N PRO A 110 -11.05 28.99 -5.94
CA PRO A 110 -11.40 27.92 -6.89
C PRO A 110 -10.64 26.63 -6.65
N ALA A 111 -9.35 26.69 -6.36
CA ALA A 111 -8.54 25.50 -6.05
C ALA A 111 -8.95 24.91 -4.70
N ALA A 112 -9.14 25.74 -3.67
CA ALA A 112 -9.61 25.31 -2.36
C ALA A 112 -11.00 24.63 -2.44
N GLY A 113 -11.91 25.17 -3.25
CA GLY A 113 -13.22 24.55 -3.48
C GLY A 113 -13.14 23.17 -4.13
N ARG A 114 -12.22 22.97 -5.07
CA ARG A 114 -11.97 21.64 -5.68
C ARG A 114 -11.38 20.66 -4.66
N ILE A 115 -10.48 21.10 -3.81
CA ILE A 115 -9.92 20.27 -2.73
C ILE A 115 -11.03 19.87 -1.76
N ALA A 116 -11.89 20.81 -1.35
CA ALA A 116 -13.04 20.50 -0.51
C ALA A 116 -14.01 19.51 -1.18
N ALA A 117 -14.23 19.62 -2.50
CA ALA A 117 -15.03 18.66 -3.25
C ALA A 117 -14.39 17.26 -3.29
N ASN A 118 -13.06 17.18 -3.34
CA ASN A 118 -12.34 15.91 -3.26
C ASN A 118 -12.45 15.24 -1.88
N ALA A 119 -12.83 15.97 -0.83
CA ALA A 119 -13.07 15.41 0.50
C ALA A 119 -14.47 14.80 0.66
N LEU A 120 -15.42 15.11 -0.23
CA LEU A 120 -16.80 14.63 -0.12
C LEU A 120 -16.85 13.10 -0.23
N PRO A 121 -17.66 12.42 0.60
CA PRO A 121 -17.84 10.98 0.53
C PRO A 121 -18.36 10.51 -0.84
N ILE A 122 -17.87 9.33 -1.26
CA ILE A 122 -18.41 8.56 -2.38
C ILE A 122 -18.82 7.21 -1.81
N ALA A 123 -20.13 6.99 -1.70
CA ALA A 123 -20.71 5.80 -1.07
C ALA A 123 -20.78 4.64 -2.08
N GLY A 124 -19.64 3.97 -2.31
CA GLY A 124 -19.56 2.78 -3.15
C GLY A 124 -19.68 1.48 -2.36
N SER A 125 -19.16 1.44 -1.14
CA SER A 125 -19.13 0.24 -0.30
C SER A 125 -20.16 0.28 0.84
N ARG A 126 -20.36 -0.87 1.45
CA ARG A 126 -21.10 -1.07 2.70
C ARG A 126 -20.31 -2.00 3.62
N VAL A 127 -20.63 -1.99 4.90
CA VAL A 127 -20.05 -2.95 5.85
C VAL A 127 -20.53 -4.35 5.48
N ALA A 128 -19.58 -5.26 5.26
CA ALA A 128 -19.85 -6.67 5.06
C ALA A 128 -20.00 -7.39 6.39
N PHE A 129 -19.03 -7.18 7.29
CA PHE A 129 -19.05 -7.65 8.67
C PHE A 129 -18.05 -6.87 9.52
N GLU A 130 -18.22 -6.98 10.83
CA GLU A 130 -17.34 -6.40 11.86
C GLU A 130 -16.91 -7.50 12.84
N VAL A 131 -15.76 -7.28 13.48
CA VAL A 131 -15.24 -8.13 14.56
C VAL A 131 -15.13 -7.28 15.82
N GLU A 132 -15.60 -7.78 16.96
CA GLU A 132 -15.70 -6.98 18.18
C GLU A 132 -14.35 -6.66 18.85
N GLU A 133 -13.28 -7.40 18.53
CA GLU A 133 -11.97 -7.22 19.17
C GLU A 133 -11.27 -5.94 18.71
N ALA A 134 -11.36 -4.88 19.49
CA ALA A 134 -10.89 -3.54 19.15
C ALA A 134 -9.36 -3.45 18.96
N ASP A 135 -8.56 -4.19 19.75
CA ASP A 135 -7.09 -4.22 19.67
C ASP A 135 -6.57 -5.28 18.65
N PHE A 136 -7.39 -5.65 17.68
CA PHE A 136 -7.02 -6.69 16.72
C PHE A 136 -5.95 -6.22 15.71
N TRP A 137 -6.01 -4.99 15.25
CA TRP A 137 -5.18 -4.42 14.20
C TRP A 137 -5.13 -5.30 12.95
N PRO A 138 -6.17 -5.24 12.10
CA PRO A 138 -6.29 -6.08 10.92
C PRO A 138 -5.38 -5.61 9.78
N GLU A 139 -4.76 -6.56 9.09
CA GLU A 139 -4.04 -6.31 7.84
C GLU A 139 -4.37 -7.40 6.82
N GLY A 140 -4.12 -8.65 7.15
CA GLY A 140 -4.41 -9.78 6.28
C GLY A 140 -5.89 -10.05 6.15
N LEU A 141 -6.36 -10.26 4.91
CA LEU A 141 -7.72 -10.68 4.58
C LEU A 141 -7.68 -11.79 3.52
N ALA A 142 -8.35 -12.91 3.80
CA ALA A 142 -8.52 -14.00 2.84
C ALA A 142 -9.93 -14.61 2.92
N HIS A 143 -10.37 -15.25 1.85
CA HIS A 143 -11.68 -15.89 1.75
C HIS A 143 -11.55 -17.30 1.17
N ASP A 144 -12.25 -18.24 1.76
CA ASP A 144 -12.39 -19.59 1.19
C ASP A 144 -13.74 -19.71 0.46
N PRO A 145 -13.75 -19.72 -0.88
CA PRO A 145 -14.98 -19.83 -1.65
C PRO A 145 -15.71 -21.17 -1.46
N LYS A 146 -15.01 -22.20 -0.95
CA LYS A 146 -15.60 -23.54 -0.74
C LYS A 146 -16.49 -23.59 0.50
N THR A 147 -16.05 -22.93 1.58
CA THR A 147 -16.78 -22.92 2.85
C THR A 147 -17.53 -21.61 3.10
N GLY A 148 -17.18 -20.54 2.36
CA GLY A 148 -17.67 -19.19 2.58
C GLY A 148 -17.02 -18.49 3.79
N ALA A 149 -16.02 -19.09 4.42
CA ALA A 149 -15.35 -18.54 5.58
C ALA A 149 -14.36 -17.42 5.19
N TRP A 150 -14.26 -16.43 6.04
CA TRP A 150 -13.27 -15.34 5.98
C TRP A 150 -12.18 -15.56 7.01
N TYR A 151 -10.98 -15.10 6.69
CA TYR A 151 -9.82 -15.16 7.58
C TYR A 151 -9.23 -13.77 7.72
N LEU A 152 -9.02 -13.32 8.97
CA LEU A 152 -8.39 -12.03 9.29
C LEU A 152 -7.12 -12.27 10.08
N GLY A 153 -6.05 -11.61 9.66
CA GLY A 153 -4.75 -11.63 10.31
C GLY A 153 -4.53 -10.39 11.16
N SER A 154 -4.02 -10.59 12.37
CA SER A 154 -3.66 -9.52 13.28
C SER A 154 -2.17 -9.21 13.24
N VAL A 155 -1.82 -7.96 12.91
CA VAL A 155 -0.45 -7.45 13.08
C VAL A 155 -0.08 -7.40 14.55
N ARG A 156 -1.00 -6.90 15.39
CA ARG A 156 -0.76 -6.66 16.80
C ARG A 156 -0.48 -7.94 17.58
N HIS A 157 -1.29 -8.96 17.35
CA HIS A 157 -1.27 -10.18 18.18
C HIS A 157 -0.60 -11.39 17.51
N GLY A 158 -0.24 -11.29 16.22
CA GLY A 158 0.33 -12.43 15.50
C GLY A 158 -0.58 -13.65 15.54
N LYS A 159 -1.87 -13.45 15.26
CA LYS A 159 -2.91 -14.50 15.29
C LYS A 159 -3.80 -14.39 14.05
N ILE A 160 -4.56 -15.45 13.79
CA ILE A 160 -5.53 -15.49 12.69
C ILE A 160 -6.88 -15.94 13.27
N ILE A 161 -7.92 -15.16 13.00
CA ILE A 161 -9.30 -15.54 13.26
C ILE A 161 -9.99 -15.98 11.99
N ARG A 162 -10.99 -16.87 12.15
CA ARG A 162 -11.90 -17.26 11.11
C ARG A 162 -13.28 -16.72 11.43
N VAL A 163 -13.92 -16.12 10.42
CA VAL A 163 -15.31 -15.66 10.48
C VAL A 163 -16.14 -16.58 9.59
N GLN A 164 -17.06 -17.29 10.20
CA GLN A 164 -17.94 -18.23 9.53
C GLN A 164 -19.04 -17.51 8.73
N PRO A 165 -19.63 -18.15 7.71
CA PRO A 165 -20.89 -17.68 7.15
C PRO A 165 -21.92 -17.51 8.27
N GLY A 166 -22.48 -16.30 8.42
CA GLY A 166 -23.38 -15.96 9.53
C GLY A 166 -22.73 -15.21 10.69
N GLY A 167 -21.42 -14.93 10.62
CA GLY A 167 -20.73 -13.96 11.49
C GLY A 167 -20.07 -14.56 12.75
N ALA A 168 -20.27 -15.86 13.05
CA ALA A 168 -19.57 -16.49 14.17
C ALA A 168 -18.05 -16.47 13.97
N THR A 169 -17.29 -16.11 15.00
CA THR A 169 -15.84 -16.03 14.95
C THR A 169 -15.18 -17.06 15.85
N ASP A 170 -14.07 -17.62 15.38
CA ASP A 170 -13.20 -18.49 16.17
C ASP A 170 -11.72 -18.22 15.86
N VAL A 171 -10.84 -18.56 16.80
CA VAL A 171 -9.39 -18.44 16.59
C VAL A 171 -8.89 -19.66 15.82
N LEU A 172 -8.43 -19.46 14.59
CA LEU A 172 -7.84 -20.52 13.77
C LEU A 172 -6.37 -20.76 14.14
N VAL A 173 -5.59 -19.68 14.29
CA VAL A 173 -4.17 -19.73 14.70
C VAL A 173 -4.00 -18.81 15.90
N HIS A 174 -3.55 -19.38 17.01
CA HIS A 174 -3.36 -18.61 18.25
C HIS A 174 -2.18 -17.66 18.17
N SER A 175 -2.18 -16.65 19.06
CA SER A 175 -1.12 -15.64 19.10
C SER A 175 0.25 -16.28 19.23
N ARG A 176 1.15 -15.93 18.28
CA ARG A 176 2.53 -16.41 18.21
C ARG A 176 2.70 -17.92 18.09
N GLN A 177 1.63 -18.62 17.75
CA GLN A 177 1.67 -20.08 17.49
C GLN A 177 2.71 -20.39 16.41
N ASP A 178 3.49 -21.44 16.63
CA ASP A 178 4.55 -21.91 15.72
C ASP A 178 5.60 -20.86 15.34
N GLY A 179 5.75 -19.79 16.14
CA GLY A 179 6.65 -18.68 15.90
C GLY A 179 6.10 -17.63 14.93
N LEU A 180 4.79 -17.58 14.73
CA LEU A 180 4.12 -16.54 13.94
C LEU A 180 4.32 -15.17 14.61
N TRP A 181 4.73 -14.18 13.82
CA TRP A 181 4.77 -12.77 14.18
C TRP A 181 3.52 -12.04 13.71
N GLY A 182 3.58 -10.72 13.55
CA GLY A 182 2.49 -9.96 12.97
C GLY A 182 2.08 -10.54 11.61
N VAL A 183 0.77 -10.69 11.40
CA VAL A 183 0.20 -11.26 10.16
C VAL A 183 -0.13 -10.12 9.19
N PHE A 184 0.41 -10.23 7.98
CA PHE A 184 0.22 -9.26 6.91
C PHE A 184 -0.60 -9.86 5.75
N GLY A 185 0.03 -10.20 4.63
CA GLY A 185 -0.68 -10.78 3.49
C GLY A 185 -1.19 -12.20 3.76
N MET A 186 -2.35 -12.52 3.23
CA MET A 186 -2.93 -13.87 3.30
C MET A 186 -3.59 -14.27 1.99
N ARG A 187 -3.46 -15.55 1.61
CA ARG A 187 -4.16 -16.15 0.45
C ARG A 187 -4.59 -17.57 0.76
N VAL A 188 -5.79 -17.93 0.32
CA VAL A 188 -6.32 -19.29 0.42
C VAL A 188 -5.98 -20.09 -0.83
N ASP A 189 -5.34 -21.25 -0.64
CA ASP A 189 -5.28 -22.32 -1.63
C ASP A 189 -6.38 -23.34 -1.31
N THR A 190 -7.51 -23.18 -1.99
CA THR A 190 -8.69 -24.04 -1.78
C THR A 190 -8.41 -25.49 -2.18
N ALA A 191 -7.58 -25.71 -3.21
CA ALA A 191 -7.27 -27.05 -3.70
C ALA A 191 -6.40 -27.82 -2.70
N ALA A 192 -5.41 -27.16 -2.11
CA ALA A 192 -4.54 -27.74 -1.09
C ALA A 192 -5.09 -27.62 0.34
N ASN A 193 -6.27 -27.00 0.55
CA ASN A 193 -6.82 -26.70 1.89
C ASN A 193 -5.80 -25.97 2.78
N THR A 194 -5.16 -24.93 2.22
CA THR A 194 -4.03 -24.26 2.87
C THR A 194 -4.26 -22.74 2.90
N LEU A 195 -3.97 -22.12 4.05
CA LEU A 195 -3.87 -20.69 4.21
C LEU A 195 -2.39 -20.28 4.17
N TRP A 196 -2.00 -19.55 3.13
CA TRP A 196 -0.69 -18.97 2.98
C TRP A 196 -0.66 -17.57 3.64
N VAL A 197 0.42 -17.29 4.37
CA VAL A 197 0.53 -16.11 5.23
C VAL A 197 1.92 -15.52 5.14
N THR A 198 2.05 -14.19 4.95
CA THR A 198 3.28 -13.47 5.25
C THR A 198 3.25 -12.98 6.69
N SER A 199 4.39 -13.06 7.36
CA SER A 199 4.53 -12.68 8.75
C SER A 199 5.85 -11.97 8.98
N ALA A 200 5.81 -10.87 9.74
CA ALA A 200 6.99 -10.09 10.07
C ALA A 200 6.95 -9.58 11.51
N ALA A 201 8.11 -9.47 12.12
CA ALA A 201 8.28 -8.90 13.45
C ALA A 201 8.53 -7.40 13.35
N ILE A 202 7.61 -6.61 13.89
CA ILE A 202 7.70 -5.15 13.91
C ILE A 202 7.46 -4.61 15.33
N PRO A 203 7.94 -3.39 15.66
CA PRO A 203 7.79 -2.82 17.00
C PRO A 203 6.35 -2.69 17.49
N GLN A 204 5.39 -2.56 16.57
CA GLN A 204 3.97 -2.44 16.87
C GLN A 204 3.33 -3.73 17.38
N MET A 205 3.99 -4.86 17.19
CA MET A 205 3.51 -6.16 17.63
C MET A 205 3.54 -6.28 19.16
N ALA A 206 2.51 -6.83 19.77
CA ALA A 206 2.51 -7.11 21.19
C ALA A 206 3.57 -8.17 21.54
N GLY A 207 4.41 -7.85 22.53
CA GLY A 207 5.52 -8.72 22.93
C GLY A 207 6.68 -8.76 21.91
N PHE A 208 6.81 -7.74 21.05
CA PHE A 208 8.00 -7.54 20.23
C PHE A 208 9.24 -7.37 21.11
N THR A 209 10.34 -7.97 20.69
CA THR A 209 11.66 -7.77 21.29
C THR A 209 12.66 -7.36 20.21
N VAL A 210 13.73 -6.67 20.59
CA VAL A 210 14.80 -6.29 19.64
C VAL A 210 15.43 -7.51 18.97
N ALA A 211 15.41 -8.68 19.62
CA ALA A 211 15.89 -9.94 19.04
C ALA A 211 14.99 -10.44 17.87
N ASP A 212 13.76 -9.97 17.79
CA ASP A 212 12.85 -10.30 16.69
C ASP A 212 13.03 -9.35 15.49
N SER A 213 13.73 -8.22 15.65
CA SER A 213 13.87 -7.19 14.62
C SER A 213 14.32 -7.75 13.27
N GLY A 214 13.66 -7.32 12.19
CA GLY A 214 13.99 -7.72 10.82
C GLY A 214 13.61 -9.15 10.44
N ARG A 215 13.03 -9.94 11.36
CA ARG A 215 12.58 -11.29 11.06
C ARG A 215 11.29 -11.27 10.26
N SER A 216 11.27 -12.03 9.17
CA SER A 216 10.08 -12.19 8.34
C SER A 216 10.08 -13.54 7.63
N GLY A 217 8.91 -14.01 7.22
CA GLY A 217 8.78 -15.29 6.55
C GLY A 217 7.39 -15.56 5.97
N ILE A 218 7.29 -16.71 5.32
CA ILE A 218 6.06 -17.28 4.79
C ILE A 218 5.66 -18.48 5.63
N PHE A 219 4.39 -18.55 6.01
CA PHE A 219 3.79 -19.64 6.76
C PHE A 219 2.65 -20.25 5.95
N ALA A 220 2.42 -21.53 6.16
CA ALA A 220 1.28 -22.25 5.60
C ALA A 220 0.55 -22.99 6.72
N PHE A 221 -0.75 -22.76 6.84
CA PHE A 221 -1.60 -23.41 7.83
C PHE A 221 -2.70 -24.21 7.15
N ASP A 222 -3.12 -25.29 7.77
CA ASP A 222 -4.32 -26.04 7.38
C ASP A 222 -5.57 -25.20 7.65
N LEU A 223 -6.40 -24.96 6.63
CA LEU A 223 -7.61 -24.14 6.72
C LEU A 223 -8.64 -24.64 7.72
N SER A 224 -8.69 -25.96 7.94
CA SER A 224 -9.70 -26.56 8.80
C SER A 224 -9.29 -26.55 10.27
N THR A 225 -7.98 -26.77 10.54
CA THR A 225 -7.48 -27.04 11.88
C THR A 225 -6.53 -25.99 12.44
N GLY A 226 -6.03 -25.07 11.61
CA GLY A 226 -5.01 -24.09 12.01
C GLY A 226 -3.63 -24.71 12.31
N ARG A 227 -3.41 -25.99 11.98
CA ARG A 227 -2.12 -26.65 12.21
C ARG A 227 -1.11 -26.16 11.18
N LEU A 228 0.12 -25.89 11.63
CA LEU A 228 1.22 -25.54 10.74
C LEU A 228 1.51 -26.65 9.75
N ARG A 229 1.55 -26.32 8.44
CA ARG A 229 1.97 -27.19 7.34
C ARG A 229 3.39 -26.89 6.89
N GLY A 230 3.84 -25.65 7.02
CA GLY A 230 5.18 -25.24 6.66
C GLY A 230 5.51 -23.84 7.13
N ARG A 231 6.80 -23.61 7.35
CA ARG A 231 7.36 -22.32 7.77
C ARG A 231 8.70 -22.10 7.07
N TRP A 232 8.80 -21.01 6.31
CA TRP A 232 9.99 -20.62 5.58
C TRP A 232 10.37 -19.21 6.01
N LEU A 233 11.52 -19.06 6.63
CA LEU A 233 12.02 -17.79 7.16
C LEU A 233 13.08 -17.22 6.24
N LEU A 234 13.11 -15.89 6.13
CA LEU A 234 14.23 -15.20 5.50
C LEU A 234 15.49 -15.36 6.35
N PRO A 235 16.69 -15.37 5.75
CA PRO A 235 17.94 -15.51 6.50
C PRO A 235 18.15 -14.32 7.45
N GLU A 236 18.50 -14.56 8.71
CA GLU A 236 18.71 -13.54 9.76
C GLU A 236 19.75 -12.46 9.40
N ARG A 237 20.66 -12.74 8.47
CA ARG A 237 21.74 -11.81 8.07
C ARG A 237 21.44 -11.01 6.83
N SER A 238 20.23 -11.09 6.30
CA SER A 238 19.85 -10.42 5.05
C SER A 238 19.44 -8.94 5.21
N GLY A 239 19.36 -8.45 6.45
CA GLY A 239 18.92 -7.10 6.80
C GLY A 239 17.50 -7.08 7.36
N ASP A 240 16.93 -5.89 7.50
CA ASP A 240 15.54 -5.74 7.94
C ASP A 240 14.60 -6.06 6.80
N HIS A 241 13.61 -6.92 7.05
CA HIS A 241 12.61 -7.38 6.09
C HIS A 241 11.21 -7.25 6.65
N LEU A 242 10.27 -6.90 5.77
CA LEU A 242 8.85 -6.97 6.02
C LEU A 242 8.16 -7.56 4.78
N LEU A 243 7.88 -8.86 4.79
CA LEU A 243 7.02 -9.48 3.78
C LEU A 243 5.59 -8.99 4.02
N GLY A 244 5.19 -7.97 3.25
CA GLY A 244 3.92 -7.26 3.46
C GLY A 244 2.72 -7.97 2.85
N ASP A 245 2.82 -8.45 1.61
CA ASP A 245 1.72 -9.18 0.96
C ASP A 245 2.25 -10.29 0.05
N LEU A 246 1.36 -11.14 -0.41
CA LEU A 246 1.70 -12.26 -1.28
C LEU A 246 0.62 -12.52 -2.35
N VAL A 247 1.04 -13.18 -3.42
CA VAL A 247 0.14 -13.83 -4.38
C VAL A 247 0.54 -15.28 -4.54
N LEU A 248 -0.44 -16.11 -4.89
CA LEU A 248 -0.28 -17.51 -5.20
C LEU A 248 -0.59 -17.73 -6.68
N THR A 249 0.30 -18.42 -7.40
CA THR A 249 0.05 -18.82 -8.78
C THR A 249 -0.75 -20.13 -8.82
N ALA A 250 -1.41 -20.42 -9.93
CA ALA A 250 -2.13 -21.67 -10.16
C ALA A 250 -1.19 -22.89 -10.05
N ASP A 251 0.09 -22.74 -10.40
CA ASP A 251 1.11 -23.78 -10.24
C ASP A 251 1.53 -23.97 -8.77
N GLY A 252 1.11 -23.08 -7.87
CA GLY A 252 1.37 -23.14 -6.44
C GLY A 252 2.67 -22.46 -5.97
N ASP A 253 3.32 -21.65 -6.81
CA ASP A 253 4.40 -20.77 -6.39
C ASP A 253 3.83 -19.58 -5.62
N VAL A 254 4.50 -19.16 -4.56
CA VAL A 254 4.17 -17.98 -3.76
C VAL A 254 5.17 -16.87 -4.10
N TYR A 255 4.67 -15.69 -4.46
CA TYR A 255 5.47 -14.48 -4.58
C TYR A 255 5.09 -13.52 -3.48
N ALA A 256 6.09 -13.00 -2.75
CA ALA A 256 5.90 -12.05 -1.65
C ALA A 256 6.67 -10.76 -1.90
N THR A 257 6.04 -9.64 -1.62
CA THR A 257 6.67 -8.30 -1.67
C THR A 257 7.31 -7.97 -0.34
N ASP A 258 8.45 -7.26 -0.40
CA ASP A 258 9.18 -6.80 0.78
C ASP A 258 9.09 -5.28 0.86
N SER A 259 8.43 -4.77 1.91
CA SER A 259 8.21 -3.34 2.07
C SER A 259 9.46 -2.58 2.54
N TYR A 260 10.45 -3.28 3.11
CA TYR A 260 11.70 -2.69 3.61
C TYR A 260 12.88 -2.88 2.68
N ALA A 261 12.91 -3.98 1.93
CA ALA A 261 13.97 -4.27 0.98
C ALA A 261 13.48 -4.21 -0.48
N PRO A 262 14.33 -3.82 -1.45
CA PRO A 262 13.94 -3.70 -2.86
C PRO A 262 13.85 -5.07 -3.56
N VAL A 263 13.07 -5.99 -2.99
CA VAL A 263 13.05 -7.41 -3.38
C VAL A 263 11.63 -7.94 -3.49
N ILE A 264 11.39 -8.74 -4.52
CA ILE A 264 10.28 -9.70 -4.58
C ILE A 264 10.88 -11.06 -4.29
N TRP A 265 10.30 -11.76 -3.34
CA TRP A 265 10.69 -13.10 -2.92
C TRP A 265 9.81 -14.15 -3.55
N ARG A 266 10.32 -15.38 -3.74
CA ARG A 266 9.55 -16.51 -4.22
C ARG A 266 9.78 -17.74 -3.34
N LEU A 267 8.72 -18.44 -3.02
CA LEU A 267 8.74 -19.81 -2.54
C LEU A 267 8.14 -20.68 -3.64
N ARG A 268 8.94 -21.59 -4.20
CA ARG A 268 8.46 -22.54 -5.20
C ARG A 268 7.53 -23.57 -4.57
N ARG A 269 6.59 -24.07 -5.33
CA ARG A 269 5.78 -25.20 -4.91
C ARG A 269 6.67 -26.37 -4.49
N GLY A 270 6.48 -26.85 -3.24
CA GLY A 270 7.30 -27.92 -2.67
C GLY A 270 8.76 -27.51 -2.38
N GLY A 271 9.11 -26.25 -2.49
CA GLY A 271 10.44 -25.74 -2.15
C GLY A 271 10.70 -25.75 -0.64
N ASP A 272 11.95 -25.85 -0.29
CA ASP A 272 12.44 -25.89 1.10
C ASP A 272 12.88 -24.53 1.64
N ARG A 273 12.98 -23.51 0.79
CA ARG A 273 13.40 -22.15 1.15
C ARG A 273 12.77 -21.07 0.29
N ILE A 274 12.68 -19.86 0.86
CA ILE A 274 12.39 -18.63 0.12
C ILE A 274 13.64 -18.23 -0.65
N GLU A 275 13.50 -17.86 -1.92
CA GLU A 275 14.57 -17.39 -2.78
C GLU A 275 14.32 -15.95 -3.25
N GLU A 276 15.37 -15.17 -3.44
CA GLU A 276 15.27 -13.86 -4.08
C GLU A 276 14.87 -14.08 -5.54
N PHE A 277 13.61 -13.71 -5.86
CA PHE A 277 13.14 -13.78 -7.24
C PHE A 277 13.67 -12.64 -8.07
N LEU A 278 13.57 -11.42 -7.53
CA LEU A 278 14.00 -10.23 -8.24
C LEU A 278 14.34 -9.11 -7.28
N ARG A 279 15.52 -8.53 -7.45
CA ARG A 279 15.94 -7.26 -6.84
C ARG A 279 16.03 -6.20 -7.93
N HIS A 280 15.44 -5.02 -7.68
CA HIS A 280 15.43 -3.99 -8.72
C HIS A 280 15.53 -2.57 -8.12
N PRO A 281 16.28 -1.63 -8.74
CA PRO A 281 16.46 -0.27 -8.21
C PRO A 281 15.19 0.60 -8.21
N LEU A 282 14.16 0.24 -8.98
CA LEU A 282 12.83 0.89 -8.89
C LEU A 282 12.05 0.50 -7.65
N PHE A 283 12.40 -0.59 -6.99
CA PHE A 283 11.71 -1.04 -5.78
C PHE A 283 12.14 -0.18 -4.59
N ARG A 284 11.18 0.45 -3.92
CA ARG A 284 11.43 1.34 -2.78
C ARG A 284 10.59 0.98 -1.56
N SER A 285 9.30 0.76 -1.76
CA SER A 285 8.35 0.43 -0.71
C SER A 285 7.25 -0.42 -1.34
N LEU A 286 7.60 -1.67 -1.62
CA LEU A 286 6.68 -2.61 -2.26
C LEU A 286 5.54 -2.95 -1.32
N GLN A 287 4.33 -2.93 -1.86
CA GLN A 287 3.08 -3.22 -1.16
C GLN A 287 2.32 -4.34 -1.88
N GLY A 288 1.01 -4.23 -2.00
CA GLY A 288 0.13 -5.25 -2.56
C GLY A 288 0.52 -5.69 -3.98
N PRO A 289 0.71 -6.99 -4.22
CA PRO A 289 0.88 -7.58 -5.54
C PRO A 289 -0.44 -8.09 -6.11
N ALA A 290 -0.56 -8.09 -7.45
CA ALA A 290 -1.69 -8.69 -8.17
C ALA A 290 -1.21 -9.38 -9.45
N LEU A 291 -1.67 -10.60 -9.70
CA LEU A 291 -1.40 -11.34 -10.94
C LEU A 291 -2.46 -11.02 -12.00
N ASP A 292 -2.04 -10.89 -13.25
CA ASP A 292 -2.99 -10.87 -14.36
C ASP A 292 -3.64 -12.27 -14.56
N GLU A 293 -4.68 -12.33 -15.38
CA GLU A 293 -5.42 -13.58 -15.63
C GLU A 293 -4.60 -14.69 -16.29
N ARG A 294 -3.43 -14.37 -16.83
CA ARG A 294 -2.50 -15.32 -17.46
C ARG A 294 -1.34 -15.67 -16.53
N GLU A 295 -1.29 -15.07 -15.36
CA GLU A 295 -0.20 -15.20 -14.39
C GLU A 295 1.19 -14.95 -14.99
N ARG A 296 1.25 -14.07 -15.99
CA ARG A 296 2.47 -13.70 -16.67
C ARG A 296 3.02 -12.36 -16.17
N THR A 297 2.13 -11.46 -15.80
CA THR A 297 2.49 -10.15 -15.27
C THR A 297 2.12 -10.06 -13.79
N LEU A 298 3.10 -9.82 -12.96
CA LEU A 298 2.91 -9.42 -11.57
C LEU A 298 2.90 -7.90 -11.50
N PHE A 299 1.74 -7.32 -11.24
CA PHE A 299 1.62 -5.91 -10.87
C PHE A 299 1.94 -5.77 -9.40
N VAL A 300 2.72 -4.75 -9.08
CA VAL A 300 3.12 -4.47 -7.68
C VAL A 300 2.90 -2.99 -7.41
N ALA A 301 2.18 -2.66 -6.37
CA ALA A 301 2.16 -1.31 -5.84
C ALA A 301 3.52 -1.01 -5.20
N ASP A 302 4.14 0.09 -5.59
CA ASP A 302 5.21 0.71 -4.83
C ASP A 302 4.69 2.04 -4.30
N TYR A 303 4.65 2.16 -2.98
CA TYR A 303 4.02 3.31 -2.32
C TYR A 303 4.61 4.66 -2.75
N SER A 304 5.89 4.64 -3.15
CA SER A 304 6.67 5.82 -3.52
C SER A 304 6.78 6.05 -5.03
N HIS A 305 6.61 5.00 -5.86
CA HIS A 305 6.81 5.07 -7.31
C HIS A 305 5.55 4.76 -8.12
N GLY A 306 4.46 4.30 -7.48
CA GLY A 306 3.22 3.95 -8.16
C GLY A 306 3.15 2.47 -8.51
N ILE A 307 2.62 2.11 -9.67
CA ILE A 307 2.43 0.70 -10.05
C ILE A 307 3.55 0.26 -10.98
N LEU A 308 4.20 -0.83 -10.60
CA LEU A 308 5.22 -1.52 -11.38
C LEU A 308 4.63 -2.80 -11.98
N ALA A 309 5.04 -3.15 -13.20
CA ALA A 309 4.69 -4.40 -13.85
C ALA A 309 5.97 -5.24 -14.04
N VAL A 310 5.94 -6.46 -13.52
CA VAL A 310 7.04 -7.43 -13.58
C VAL A 310 6.62 -8.60 -14.46
N ASP A 311 7.34 -8.85 -15.54
CA ASP A 311 7.16 -10.08 -16.34
C ASP A 311 7.82 -11.24 -15.58
N LEU A 312 7.03 -12.23 -15.19
CA LEU A 312 7.51 -13.35 -14.35
C LEU A 312 8.48 -14.30 -15.08
N VAL A 313 8.48 -14.29 -16.42
CA VAL A 313 9.36 -15.12 -17.23
C VAL A 313 10.70 -14.43 -17.47
N THR A 314 10.64 -13.19 -17.97
CA THR A 314 11.84 -12.43 -18.36
C THR A 314 12.44 -11.63 -17.21
N ARG A 315 11.70 -11.48 -16.10
CA ARG A 315 12.03 -10.62 -14.94
C ARG A 315 12.20 -9.14 -15.30
N HIS A 316 11.64 -8.73 -16.44
CA HIS A 316 11.66 -7.33 -16.83
C HIS A 316 10.70 -6.52 -15.99
N VAL A 317 11.20 -5.41 -15.40
CA VAL A 317 10.41 -4.44 -14.61
C VAL A 317 10.16 -3.20 -15.44
N ARG A 318 8.93 -2.72 -15.42
CA ARG A 318 8.56 -1.41 -15.96
C ARG A 318 7.61 -0.68 -15.03
N GLU A 319 7.74 0.61 -14.97
CA GLU A 319 6.73 1.48 -14.37
C GLU A 319 5.52 1.58 -15.32
N LEU A 320 4.33 1.74 -14.74
CA LEU A 320 3.12 2.11 -15.46
C LEU A 320 2.87 3.60 -15.31
N PRO A 321 3.27 4.43 -16.29
CA PRO A 321 3.08 5.87 -16.17
C PRO A 321 1.59 6.21 -16.08
N ALA A 322 1.26 7.08 -15.12
CA ALA A 322 -0.09 7.62 -14.94
C ALA A 322 -0.32 8.83 -15.88
N PRO A 323 -1.57 9.16 -16.19
CA PRO A 323 -1.89 10.38 -16.93
C PRO A 323 -1.33 11.63 -16.24
N PRO A 324 -0.99 12.69 -16.98
CA PRO A 324 -0.56 13.96 -16.39
C PRO A 324 -1.56 14.46 -15.35
N ARG A 325 -1.04 15.01 -14.23
CA ARG A 325 -1.84 15.55 -13.12
C ARG A 325 -2.77 14.51 -12.48
N SER A 326 -2.36 13.24 -12.49
CA SER A 326 -2.97 12.16 -11.71
C SER A 326 -1.88 11.42 -10.92
N THR A 327 -2.28 10.63 -9.92
CA THR A 327 -1.29 9.91 -9.10
C THR A 327 -1.72 8.47 -8.83
N ALA A 328 -0.78 7.56 -9.04
CA ALA A 328 -0.82 6.18 -8.59
C ALA A 328 0.11 5.94 -7.38
N LEU A 329 0.63 7.01 -6.75
CA LEU A 329 1.42 6.92 -5.53
C LEU A 329 0.53 6.65 -4.32
N GLY A 330 1.10 6.11 -3.26
CA GLY A 330 0.36 5.82 -2.04
C GLY A 330 -0.69 4.73 -2.20
N ILE A 331 -0.49 3.81 -3.14
CA ILE A 331 -1.30 2.60 -3.27
C ILE A 331 -0.70 1.53 -2.37
N ASP A 332 -1.56 0.91 -1.58
CA ASP A 332 -1.28 -0.19 -0.67
C ASP A 332 -1.77 -1.51 -1.27
N GLY A 333 -3.02 -1.90 -1.08
CA GLY A 333 -3.58 -3.13 -1.64
C GLY A 333 -3.86 -3.05 -3.14
N LEU A 334 -3.58 -4.16 -3.87
CA LEU A 334 -3.95 -4.35 -5.28
C LEU A 334 -4.75 -5.63 -5.49
N ALA A 335 -5.71 -5.59 -6.41
CA ALA A 335 -6.36 -6.78 -6.94
C ALA A 335 -6.59 -6.63 -8.45
N TRP A 336 -6.39 -7.72 -9.19
CA TRP A 336 -6.66 -7.76 -10.63
C TRP A 336 -8.13 -8.05 -10.90
N ARG A 337 -8.74 -7.31 -11.83
CA ARG A 337 -10.09 -7.56 -12.30
C ARG A 337 -10.31 -7.08 -13.73
N ASP A 338 -10.67 -8.01 -14.62
CA ASP A 338 -11.18 -7.73 -15.97
C ASP A 338 -10.35 -6.67 -16.75
N GLY A 339 -9.02 -6.85 -16.80
CA GLY A 339 -8.11 -5.95 -17.53
C GLY A 339 -7.78 -4.64 -16.80
N SER A 340 -8.21 -4.48 -15.55
CA SER A 340 -7.92 -3.32 -14.69
C SER A 340 -7.42 -3.74 -13.31
N LEU A 341 -6.88 -2.79 -12.55
CA LEU A 341 -6.52 -3.00 -11.16
C LEU A 341 -7.51 -2.27 -10.26
N LEU A 342 -7.96 -2.95 -9.21
CA LEU A 342 -8.59 -2.32 -8.06
C LEU A 342 -7.49 -2.03 -7.05
N ALA A 343 -7.46 -0.81 -6.56
CA ALA A 343 -6.39 -0.36 -5.70
C ALA A 343 -6.94 0.40 -4.49
N ILE A 344 -6.33 0.13 -3.34
CA ILE A 344 -6.54 0.92 -2.14
C ILE A 344 -5.44 1.98 -2.09
N GLN A 345 -5.83 3.23 -2.14
CA GLN A 345 -4.94 4.38 -2.12
C GLN A 345 -5.11 5.15 -0.81
N ASN A 346 -4.38 4.73 0.21
CA ASN A 346 -4.39 5.32 1.55
C ASN A 346 -3.30 6.39 1.75
N GLY A 347 -2.34 6.51 0.82
CA GLY A 347 -1.32 7.56 0.82
C GLY A 347 -1.80 8.93 0.31
N ILE A 348 -3.11 9.11 0.15
CA ILE A 348 -3.78 10.37 -0.17
C ILE A 348 -4.89 10.63 0.83
N THR A 349 -5.21 11.91 1.05
CA THR A 349 -6.27 12.31 1.99
C THR A 349 -7.48 12.84 1.21
N PRO A 350 -8.70 12.30 1.44
CA PRO A 350 -8.98 11.07 2.19
C PRO A 350 -8.53 9.81 1.45
N ALA A 351 -8.28 8.73 2.20
CA ALA A 351 -8.05 7.41 1.64
C ALA A 351 -9.24 6.98 0.74
N ARG A 352 -8.94 6.20 -0.31
CA ARG A 352 -9.95 5.84 -1.31
C ARG A 352 -9.68 4.49 -1.97
N VAL A 353 -10.72 3.88 -2.50
CA VAL A 353 -10.63 2.74 -3.41
C VAL A 353 -10.79 3.24 -4.84
N VAL A 354 -9.88 2.84 -5.72
CA VAL A 354 -9.87 3.27 -7.11
C VAL A 354 -9.81 2.10 -8.07
N ARG A 355 -10.38 2.30 -9.28
CA ARG A 355 -10.12 1.46 -10.44
C ARG A 355 -9.05 2.12 -11.28
N VAL A 356 -7.95 1.44 -11.47
CA VAL A 356 -6.85 1.85 -12.34
C VAL A 356 -7.03 1.17 -13.69
N ARG A 357 -7.40 1.95 -14.70
CA ARG A 357 -7.59 1.47 -16.07
C ARG A 357 -6.24 1.42 -16.80
N LEU A 358 -5.99 0.33 -17.46
CA LEU A 358 -4.79 0.13 -18.26
C LEU A 358 -5.09 0.24 -19.76
N ASP A 359 -4.07 0.56 -20.55
CA ASP A 359 -4.16 0.39 -21.99
C ASP A 359 -4.20 -1.11 -22.37
N PRO A 360 -4.62 -1.48 -23.61
CA PRO A 360 -4.68 -2.89 -24.02
C PRO A 360 -3.34 -3.63 -23.93
N GLY A 361 -2.23 -2.92 -24.09
CA GLY A 361 -0.87 -3.45 -23.92
C GLY A 361 -0.42 -3.55 -22.47
N ARG A 362 -1.22 -3.03 -21.51
CA ARG A 362 -0.88 -2.97 -20.08
C ARG A 362 0.45 -2.27 -19.81
N THR A 363 0.76 -1.26 -20.63
CA THR A 363 2.03 -0.54 -20.58
C THR A 363 1.93 0.81 -19.87
N ARG A 364 0.72 1.33 -19.69
CA ARG A 364 0.45 2.60 -19.02
C ARG A 364 -0.94 2.61 -18.39
N ILE A 365 -1.11 3.49 -17.43
CA ILE A 365 -2.41 3.83 -16.86
C ILE A 365 -3.10 4.82 -17.79
N THR A 366 -4.38 4.56 -18.13
CA THR A 366 -5.21 5.44 -18.97
C THR A 366 -6.19 6.26 -18.18
N GLY A 367 -6.44 5.90 -16.91
CA GLY A 367 -7.32 6.63 -16.00
C GLY A 367 -7.37 6.00 -14.62
N ILE A 368 -7.76 6.80 -13.64
CA ILE A 368 -7.93 6.39 -12.24
C ILE A 368 -9.32 6.90 -11.81
N ASP A 369 -10.24 5.97 -11.60
CA ASP A 369 -11.62 6.28 -11.20
C ASP A 369 -11.81 5.99 -9.72
N VAL A 370 -12.29 6.96 -8.95
CA VAL A 370 -12.61 6.76 -7.54
C VAL A 370 -13.93 6.00 -7.44
N LEU A 371 -13.89 4.83 -6.82
CA LEU A 371 -15.04 3.94 -6.64
C LEU A 371 -15.67 4.10 -5.26
N ASP A 372 -14.85 4.36 -4.25
CA ASP A 372 -15.27 4.51 -2.86
C ASP A 372 -14.37 5.47 -2.11
N ARG A 373 -14.96 6.23 -1.21
CA ARG A 373 -14.30 7.15 -0.31
C ARG A 373 -15.23 7.48 0.84
N GLN A 374 -15.17 6.70 1.91
CA GLN A 374 -16.08 6.81 3.05
C GLN A 374 -15.27 6.75 4.36
N PRO A 375 -14.63 7.86 4.78
CA PRO A 375 -13.79 7.86 5.98
C PRO A 375 -14.56 7.51 7.26
N GLU A 376 -15.86 7.69 7.31
CA GLU A 376 -16.70 7.29 8.45
C GLU A 376 -16.84 5.77 8.59
N LEU A 377 -16.79 5.03 7.47
CA LEU A 377 -16.84 3.56 7.47
C LEU A 377 -15.45 2.94 7.60
N GLY A 378 -14.43 3.59 7.00
CA GLY A 378 -13.05 3.10 7.00
C GLY A 378 -12.09 4.26 6.88
N ASP A 379 -11.38 4.55 7.97
CA ASP A 379 -10.44 5.68 8.04
C ASP A 379 -9.05 5.34 7.48
N GLU A 380 -8.68 4.04 7.48
CA GLU A 380 -7.37 3.58 7.02
C GLU A 380 -7.47 2.23 6.30
N PRO A 381 -8.03 2.20 5.08
CA PRO A 381 -8.13 0.96 4.31
C PRO A 381 -6.75 0.49 3.84
N THR A 382 -6.52 -0.84 3.79
CA THR A 382 -5.23 -1.43 3.42
C THR A 382 -5.33 -2.53 2.38
N MET A 383 -5.66 -3.75 2.76
CA MET A 383 -5.67 -4.92 1.91
C MET A 383 -7.07 -5.29 1.44
N GLY A 384 -7.16 -5.92 0.28
CA GLY A 384 -8.45 -6.39 -0.23
C GLY A 384 -8.33 -7.51 -1.25
N LEU A 385 -9.46 -8.13 -1.56
CA LEU A 385 -9.58 -9.19 -2.57
C LEU A 385 -10.91 -9.09 -3.31
N VAL A 386 -10.95 -9.65 -4.51
CA VAL A 386 -12.19 -9.75 -5.31
C VAL A 386 -12.78 -11.15 -5.14
N TYR A 387 -14.05 -11.18 -4.79
CA TYR A 387 -14.84 -12.40 -4.76
C TYR A 387 -16.28 -12.11 -5.24
N ASP A 388 -16.81 -12.96 -6.08
CA ASP A 388 -18.19 -12.89 -6.61
C ASP A 388 -18.64 -11.48 -7.01
N GLY A 389 -17.86 -10.83 -7.89
CA GLY A 389 -18.18 -9.49 -8.41
C GLY A 389 -18.12 -8.35 -7.38
N THR A 390 -17.54 -8.61 -6.21
CA THR A 390 -17.40 -7.64 -5.13
C THR A 390 -15.94 -7.52 -4.70
N PHE A 391 -15.48 -6.30 -4.44
CA PHE A 391 -14.20 -6.06 -3.80
C PHE A 391 -14.40 -5.93 -2.31
N PHE A 392 -13.83 -6.85 -1.55
CA PHE A 392 -13.84 -6.83 -0.09
C PHE A 392 -12.49 -6.32 0.41
N TYR A 393 -12.50 -5.45 1.42
CA TYR A 393 -11.28 -4.87 1.92
C TYR A 393 -11.35 -4.50 3.40
N VAL A 394 -10.20 -4.48 4.05
CA VAL A 394 -10.03 -3.95 5.41
C VAL A 394 -10.28 -2.46 5.37
N GLY A 395 -11.25 -1.96 6.14
CA GLY A 395 -11.61 -0.55 6.19
C GLY A 395 -10.81 0.26 7.20
N ASN A 396 -10.29 -0.37 8.25
CA ASN A 396 -9.68 0.31 9.39
C ASN A 396 -8.53 -0.51 9.98
N SER A 397 -7.33 -0.37 9.41
CA SER A 397 -6.13 -1.07 9.89
C SER A 397 -5.58 -0.52 11.19
N GLN A 398 -5.85 0.74 11.51
CA GLN A 398 -5.47 1.42 12.76
C GLN A 398 -3.96 1.69 12.94
N TRP A 399 -3.16 1.71 11.84
CA TRP A 399 -1.74 2.07 11.90
C TRP A 399 -1.50 3.43 12.57
N GLU A 400 -2.34 4.41 12.25
CA GLU A 400 -2.22 5.77 12.78
C GLU A 400 -2.55 5.91 14.26
N LYS A 401 -3.17 4.88 14.87
CA LYS A 401 -3.49 4.90 16.33
C LYS A 401 -2.27 4.61 17.20
N TYR A 402 -1.21 4.08 16.63
CA TYR A 402 0.02 3.71 17.34
C TYR A 402 1.21 4.56 16.92
N ASP A 403 2.17 4.71 17.81
CA ASP A 403 3.47 5.33 17.48
C ASP A 403 4.44 4.28 16.87
N GLN A 404 5.62 4.74 16.43
CA GLN A 404 6.63 3.87 15.83
C GLN A 404 7.20 2.81 16.81
N ALA A 405 7.04 3.00 18.11
CA ALA A 405 7.43 2.05 19.14
C ALA A 405 6.30 1.08 19.53
N GLY A 406 5.16 1.13 18.82
CA GLY A 406 4.00 0.28 19.08
C GLY A 406 3.19 0.66 20.32
N ARG A 407 3.31 1.89 20.80
CA ARG A 407 2.51 2.40 21.91
C ARG A 407 1.26 3.08 21.37
N LEU A 408 0.12 2.79 21.99
CA LEU A 408 -1.12 3.48 21.67
C LEU A 408 -0.98 4.97 21.97
N LYS A 409 -1.40 5.84 21.06
CA LYS A 409 -1.40 7.30 21.27
C LYS A 409 -2.48 7.68 22.28
N ASP A 410 -2.25 8.73 23.07
CA ASP A 410 -3.10 9.12 24.21
C ASP A 410 -4.57 9.43 23.84
N ASP A 411 -4.79 9.95 22.63
CA ASP A 411 -6.10 10.33 22.09
C ASP A 411 -6.73 9.25 21.19
N ALA A 412 -6.04 8.14 20.97
CA ALA A 412 -6.49 7.10 20.06
C ALA A 412 -7.64 6.27 20.68
N ARG A 413 -8.66 6.04 19.88
CA ARG A 413 -9.74 5.10 20.19
C ARG A 413 -9.66 3.92 19.21
N LEU A 414 -9.55 2.72 19.76
CA LEU A 414 -9.56 1.50 19.00
C LEU A 414 -10.99 1.05 18.73
N VAL A 415 -11.20 0.52 17.55
CA VAL A 415 -12.46 -0.09 17.10
C VAL A 415 -12.17 -1.45 16.51
N GLY A 416 -13.14 -2.35 16.53
CA GLY A 416 -12.97 -3.67 15.93
C GLY A 416 -12.74 -3.61 14.41
N PRO A 417 -12.11 -4.65 13.84
CA PRO A 417 -11.96 -4.77 12.40
C PRO A 417 -13.29 -4.64 11.65
N ARG A 418 -13.29 -3.79 10.64
CA ARG A 418 -14.43 -3.60 9.74
C ARG A 418 -14.04 -4.00 8.33
N ILE A 419 -14.75 -4.97 7.77
CA ILE A 419 -14.58 -5.38 6.39
C ILE A 419 -15.68 -4.77 5.55
N LEU A 420 -15.27 -4.05 4.51
CA LEU A 420 -16.15 -3.36 3.59
C LEU A 420 -16.32 -4.15 2.29
N ALA A 421 -17.50 -4.07 1.69
CA ALA A 421 -17.87 -4.70 0.45
C ALA A 421 -18.27 -3.65 -0.58
N LEU A 422 -17.51 -3.55 -1.67
CA LEU A 422 -17.74 -2.68 -2.82
C LEU A 422 -18.20 -3.52 -4.01
N PRO A 423 -19.48 -3.49 -4.37
CA PRO A 423 -19.97 -4.16 -5.58
C PRO A 423 -19.31 -3.59 -6.84
N LEU A 424 -18.78 -4.47 -7.69
CA LEU A 424 -18.12 -4.10 -8.94
C LEU A 424 -19.12 -4.23 -10.09
N ARG A 425 -19.45 -3.12 -10.72
CA ARG A 425 -20.31 -3.06 -11.92
C ARG A 425 -19.49 -3.16 -13.18
#